data_f2cc57f2b5606c8750c3ae07a1867e18
#
_entry.id   f2cc57f2b5606c8750c3ae07a1867e18
#
_cell.length_a   1.000
_cell.length_b   1.000
_cell.length_c   1.000
_cell.angle_alpha   90.00
_cell.angle_beta   90.00
_cell.angle_gamma   90.00
#
_symmetry.space_group_name_H-M   'P 1'
#
loop_
_entity.id
_entity.type
_entity.pdbx_description
1 polymer ?
#
loop_
_entity_poly.entity_id
_entity_poly.type
_entity_poly.pdbx_seq_one_letter_code
_entity_poly.pdbx_strand_id
1 'polypeptide(L)'
;QHTALLRLELKARQMTGHWDEADKLLDALMRGNALEPGVAAQMRRMAYAENLKRRAEDDRGLLEYWKKIPADFKVDPWVARAAARAFMQRGGHDTALDVLEAALNREWHEDLAALYGEVRGSSPARQIEQAEKWLHAHPRDAQLLLTLAQLCSVQELWGKAQSYLEASLAIAPS
;
A
#
# COMPACT_ATOMS: atom_id res chain seq x y z
N GLN A 1 -2.13 -8.24 36.06
CA GLN A 1 -1.24 -9.37 35.77
C GLN A 1 -1.54 -10.03 34.41
N HIS A 2 -2.84 -10.31 34.14
CA HIS A 2 -3.26 -10.89 32.85
C HIS A 2 -2.91 -10.00 31.66
N THR A 3 -3.11 -8.70 31.79
CA THR A 3 -2.80 -7.72 30.75
C THR A 3 -1.30 -7.66 30.44
N ALA A 4 -0.45 -7.67 31.47
CA ALA A 4 1.00 -7.64 31.29
C ALA A 4 1.49 -8.89 30.58
N LEU A 5 0.92 -10.06 30.93
CA LEU A 5 1.24 -11.33 30.29
C LEU A 5 0.86 -11.31 28.81
N LEU A 6 -0.34 -10.80 28.47
CA LEU A 6 -0.79 -10.69 27.07
C LEU A 6 0.12 -9.76 26.26
N ARG A 7 0.58 -8.66 26.85
CA ARG A 7 1.51 -7.74 26.17
C ARG A 7 2.84 -8.42 25.86
N LEU A 8 3.38 -9.20 26.80
CA LEU A 8 4.63 -9.93 26.61
C LEU A 8 4.46 -10.99 25.51
N GLU A 9 3.34 -11.70 25.54
CA GLU A 9 3.04 -12.73 24.54
C GLU A 9 2.89 -12.09 23.14
N LEU A 10 2.18 -10.96 23.05
CA LEU A 10 2.06 -10.20 21.80
C LEU A 10 3.42 -9.84 21.24
N LYS A 11 4.29 -9.27 22.07
CA LYS A 11 5.63 -8.89 21.66
C LYS A 11 6.45 -10.09 21.20
N ALA A 12 6.36 -11.20 21.92
CA ALA A 12 7.06 -12.44 21.55
C ALA A 12 6.59 -12.95 20.20
N ARG A 13 5.29 -12.96 19.93
CA ARG A 13 4.74 -13.42 18.65
C ARG A 13 5.10 -12.50 17.51
N GLN A 14 5.16 -11.19 17.73
CA GLN A 14 5.63 -10.24 16.72
C GLN A 14 7.10 -10.46 16.39
N MET A 15 7.95 -10.66 17.40
CA MET A 15 9.37 -10.91 17.23
C MET A 15 9.67 -12.24 16.52
N THR A 16 8.84 -13.26 16.74
CA THR A 16 8.99 -14.57 16.10
C THR A 16 8.23 -14.68 14.77
N GLY A 17 7.54 -13.63 14.37
CA GLY A 17 6.81 -13.60 13.11
C GLY A 17 5.46 -14.30 13.13
N HIS A 18 4.88 -14.57 14.30
CA HIS A 18 3.55 -15.18 14.44
C HIS A 18 2.46 -14.11 14.39
N TRP A 19 2.35 -13.44 13.24
CA TRP A 19 1.50 -12.25 13.09
C TRP A 19 0.00 -12.52 13.16
N ASP A 20 -0.46 -13.72 12.76
CA ASP A 20 -1.88 -14.08 12.86
C ASP A 20 -2.31 -14.19 14.34
N GLU A 21 -1.46 -14.78 15.17
CA GLU A 21 -1.72 -14.86 16.61
C GLU A 21 -1.55 -13.51 17.29
N ALA A 22 -0.63 -12.69 16.80
CA ALA A 22 -0.45 -11.33 17.30
C ALA A 22 -1.72 -10.51 17.10
N ASP A 23 -2.40 -10.65 15.96
CA ASP A 23 -3.66 -9.94 15.71
C ASP A 23 -4.77 -10.35 16.69
N LYS A 24 -4.85 -11.64 17.00
CA LYS A 24 -5.80 -12.14 17.99
C LYS A 24 -5.52 -11.61 19.40
N LEU A 25 -4.25 -11.50 19.75
CA LEU A 25 -3.83 -10.93 21.04
C LEU A 25 -4.13 -9.43 21.10
N LEU A 26 -3.96 -8.71 19.99
CA LEU A 26 -4.34 -7.31 19.90
C LEU A 26 -5.82 -7.11 20.18
N ASP A 27 -6.68 -7.95 19.58
CA ASP A 27 -8.12 -7.91 19.83
C ASP A 27 -8.44 -8.13 21.31
N ALA A 28 -7.77 -9.08 21.94
CA ALA A 28 -7.96 -9.36 23.37
C ALA A 28 -7.51 -8.17 24.23
N LEU A 29 -6.39 -7.56 23.92
CA LEU A 29 -5.89 -6.39 24.65
C LEU A 29 -6.79 -5.16 24.48
N MET A 30 -7.33 -4.95 23.28
CA MET A 30 -8.26 -3.85 23.01
C MET A 30 -9.56 -4.02 23.78
N ARG A 31 -10.10 -5.24 23.84
CA ARG A 31 -11.32 -5.52 24.60
C ARG A 31 -11.12 -5.25 26.09
N GLY A 32 -9.90 -5.46 26.60
CA GLY A 32 -9.57 -5.18 27.99
C GLY A 32 -9.12 -3.73 28.23
N ASN A 33 -9.19 -2.87 27.22
CA ASN A 33 -8.67 -1.49 27.27
C ASN A 33 -7.20 -1.41 27.71
N ALA A 34 -6.43 -2.44 27.37
CA ALA A 34 -5.03 -2.56 27.77
C ALA A 34 -4.07 -1.81 26.87
N LEU A 35 -4.52 -1.44 25.65
CA LEU A 35 -3.73 -0.67 24.69
C LEU A 35 -4.51 0.59 24.29
N GLU A 36 -3.77 1.69 24.09
CA GLU A 36 -4.37 2.87 23.48
C GLU A 36 -4.75 2.58 22.04
N PRO A 37 -5.89 3.14 21.55
CA PRO A 37 -6.36 2.84 20.18
C PRO A 37 -5.32 3.12 19.09
N GLY A 38 -4.51 4.18 19.24
CA GLY A 38 -3.47 4.51 18.26
C GLY A 38 -2.36 3.46 18.19
N VAL A 39 -1.94 2.94 19.33
CA VAL A 39 -0.91 1.89 19.39
C VAL A 39 -1.45 0.59 18.81
N ALA A 40 -2.69 0.23 19.17
CA ALA A 40 -3.33 -0.98 18.65
C ALA A 40 -3.48 -0.91 17.12
N ALA A 41 -3.90 0.25 16.59
CA ALA A 41 -4.03 0.44 15.14
C ALA A 41 -2.69 0.27 14.43
N GLN A 42 -1.62 0.83 14.99
CA GLN A 42 -0.28 0.70 14.41
C GLN A 42 0.18 -0.75 14.40
N MET A 43 -0.06 -1.49 15.47
CA MET A 43 0.29 -2.91 15.54
C MET A 43 -0.50 -3.74 14.54
N ARG A 44 -1.78 -3.40 14.31
CA ARG A 44 -2.61 -4.05 13.30
C ARG A 44 -2.07 -3.79 11.90
N ARG A 45 -1.66 -2.54 11.58
CA ARG A 45 -1.06 -2.22 10.29
C ARG A 45 0.16 -3.09 10.03
N MET A 46 1.02 -3.22 11.02
CA MET A 46 2.24 -4.04 10.92
C MET A 46 1.88 -5.51 10.69
N ALA A 47 0.92 -6.03 11.44
CA ALA A 47 0.49 -7.42 11.32
C ALA A 47 -0.11 -7.71 9.93
N TYR A 48 -1.00 -6.85 9.46
CA TYR A 48 -1.59 -7.00 8.12
C TYR A 48 -0.53 -6.94 7.03
N ALA A 49 0.37 -5.97 7.11
CA ALA A 49 1.44 -5.82 6.11
C ALA A 49 2.34 -7.06 6.06
N GLU A 50 2.75 -7.56 7.21
CA GLU A 50 3.61 -8.74 7.28
C GLU A 50 2.90 -10.00 6.79
N ASN A 51 1.64 -10.17 7.15
CA ASN A 51 0.85 -11.32 6.69
C ASN A 51 0.62 -11.29 5.18
N LEU A 52 0.39 -10.11 4.61
CA LEU A 52 0.28 -9.94 3.15
C LEU A 52 1.57 -10.37 2.46
N LYS A 53 2.70 -9.92 2.98
CA LYS A 53 4.02 -10.27 2.44
C LYS A 53 4.26 -11.77 2.46
N ARG A 54 3.94 -12.42 3.57
CA ARG A 54 4.12 -13.87 3.73
C ARG A 54 3.24 -14.66 2.78
N ARG A 55 1.99 -14.25 2.62
CA ARG A 55 1.06 -14.94 1.72
C ARG A 55 1.49 -14.81 0.27
N ALA A 56 2.12 -13.69 -0.09
CA ALA A 56 2.72 -13.53 -1.42
C ALA A 56 3.88 -14.50 -1.65
N GLU A 57 4.72 -14.69 -0.64
CA GLU A 57 5.87 -15.60 -0.72
C GLU A 57 5.44 -17.06 -0.83
N ASP A 58 4.44 -17.45 -0.06
CA ASP A 58 3.99 -18.84 0.06
C ASP A 58 2.85 -19.21 -0.92
N ASP A 59 2.34 -18.27 -1.67
CA ASP A 59 1.16 -18.44 -2.55
C ASP A 59 -0.05 -19.01 -1.79
N ARG A 60 -0.28 -18.50 -0.58
CA ARG A 60 -1.32 -19.02 0.32
C ARG A 60 -2.44 -18.04 0.55
N GLY A 61 -3.40 -18.02 -0.40
CA GLY A 61 -4.64 -17.30 -0.19
C GLY A 61 -4.49 -15.80 0.02
N LEU A 62 -3.61 -15.16 -0.74
CA LEU A 62 -3.40 -13.72 -0.64
C LEU A 62 -4.69 -12.93 -0.84
N LEU A 63 -5.45 -13.25 -1.89
CA LEU A 63 -6.71 -12.54 -2.18
C LEU A 63 -7.73 -12.75 -1.06
N GLU A 64 -7.85 -13.97 -0.56
CA GLU A 64 -8.78 -14.27 0.52
C GLU A 64 -8.42 -13.52 1.80
N TYR A 65 -7.15 -13.46 2.11
CA TYR A 65 -6.67 -12.71 3.27
C TYR A 65 -6.95 -11.21 3.10
N TRP A 66 -6.64 -10.66 1.93
CA TRP A 66 -6.90 -9.25 1.62
C TRP A 66 -8.38 -8.90 1.80
N LYS A 67 -9.28 -9.76 1.31
CA LYS A 67 -10.72 -9.54 1.44
C LYS A 67 -11.18 -9.43 2.89
N LYS A 68 -10.50 -10.12 3.80
CA LYS A 68 -10.85 -10.14 5.23
C LYS A 68 -10.35 -8.92 6.00
N ILE A 69 -9.41 -8.16 5.44
CA ILE A 69 -8.90 -6.96 6.10
C ILE A 69 -10.01 -5.92 6.16
N PRO A 70 -10.22 -5.27 7.34
CA PRO A 70 -11.24 -4.22 7.45
C PRO A 70 -11.04 -3.08 6.45
N ALA A 71 -12.13 -2.51 5.97
CA ALA A 71 -12.11 -1.47 4.93
C ALA A 71 -11.20 -0.29 5.27
N ASP A 72 -11.21 0.15 6.53
CA ASP A 72 -10.36 1.28 6.95
C ASP A 72 -8.88 0.98 6.80
N PHE A 73 -8.47 -0.26 7.06
CA PHE A 73 -7.08 -0.67 6.91
C PHE A 73 -6.68 -0.92 5.47
N LYS A 74 -7.63 -1.28 4.60
CA LYS A 74 -7.36 -1.48 3.18
C LYS A 74 -6.87 -0.22 2.47
N VAL A 75 -7.27 0.95 2.97
CA VAL A 75 -6.86 2.25 2.42
C VAL A 75 -5.78 2.93 3.25
N ASP A 76 -5.32 2.30 4.32
CA ASP A 76 -4.15 2.77 5.06
C ASP A 76 -2.92 2.68 4.15
N PRO A 77 -2.10 3.74 4.06
CA PRO A 77 -0.96 3.74 3.12
C PRO A 77 0.03 2.59 3.32
N TRP A 78 0.34 2.24 4.55
CA TRP A 78 1.28 1.14 4.85
C TRP A 78 0.70 -0.20 4.38
N VAL A 79 -0.54 -0.49 4.75
CA VAL A 79 -1.22 -1.74 4.39
C VAL A 79 -1.44 -1.83 2.89
N ALA A 80 -1.91 -0.74 2.27
CA ALA A 80 -2.13 -0.68 0.82
C ALA A 80 -0.83 -0.92 0.04
N ARG A 81 0.27 -0.34 0.50
CA ARG A 81 1.59 -0.54 -0.13
C ARG A 81 2.00 -2.01 -0.06
N ALA A 82 1.89 -2.61 1.11
CA ALA A 82 2.22 -4.02 1.29
C ALA A 82 1.34 -4.93 0.42
N ALA A 83 0.05 -4.63 0.36
CA ALA A 83 -0.88 -5.39 -0.48
C ALA A 83 -0.55 -5.25 -1.96
N ALA A 84 -0.32 -4.03 -2.43
CA ALA A 84 0.02 -3.79 -3.83
C ALA A 84 1.29 -4.56 -4.23
N ARG A 85 2.35 -4.49 -3.42
CA ARG A 85 3.58 -5.24 -3.68
C ARG A 85 3.35 -6.74 -3.69
N ALA A 86 2.54 -7.24 -2.75
CA ALA A 86 2.20 -8.66 -2.68
C ALA A 86 1.47 -9.13 -3.95
N PHE A 87 0.47 -8.38 -4.39
CA PHE A 87 -0.26 -8.70 -5.63
C PHE A 87 0.64 -8.60 -6.86
N MET A 88 1.52 -7.60 -6.93
CA MET A 88 2.49 -7.49 -8.03
C MET A 88 3.40 -8.72 -8.09
N GLN A 89 3.88 -9.17 -6.94
CA GLN A 89 4.75 -10.34 -6.84
C GLN A 89 4.05 -11.60 -7.36
N ARG A 90 2.74 -11.70 -7.18
CA ARG A 90 1.93 -12.83 -7.64
C ARG A 90 1.35 -12.63 -9.05
N GLY A 91 1.75 -11.57 -9.74
CA GLY A 91 1.25 -11.28 -11.09
C GLY A 91 -0.12 -10.62 -11.13
N GLY A 92 -0.68 -10.24 -9.99
CA GLY A 92 -1.98 -9.58 -9.88
C GLY A 92 -1.89 -8.07 -10.03
N HIS A 93 -1.36 -7.60 -11.16
CA HIS A 93 -1.12 -6.17 -11.37
C HIS A 93 -2.39 -5.33 -11.36
N ASP A 94 -3.47 -5.81 -11.95
CA ASP A 94 -4.72 -5.07 -11.97
C ASP A 94 -5.32 -4.94 -10.56
N THR A 95 -5.20 -5.97 -9.75
CA THR A 95 -5.62 -5.90 -8.34
C THR A 95 -4.75 -4.91 -7.57
N ALA A 96 -3.45 -4.90 -7.83
CA ALA A 96 -2.53 -3.93 -7.22
C ALA A 96 -2.94 -2.48 -7.57
N LEU A 97 -3.34 -2.23 -8.82
CA LEU A 97 -3.84 -0.92 -9.24
C LEU A 97 -5.10 -0.52 -8.47
N ASP A 98 -6.05 -1.45 -8.33
CA ASP A 98 -7.28 -1.18 -7.58
C ASP A 98 -6.98 -0.81 -6.12
N VAL A 99 -6.06 -1.53 -5.49
CA VAL A 99 -5.64 -1.26 -4.12
C VAL A 99 -5.05 0.15 -4.00
N LEU A 100 -4.13 0.51 -4.90
CA LEU A 100 -3.47 1.81 -4.87
C LEU A 100 -4.43 2.95 -5.19
N GLU A 101 -5.34 2.75 -6.17
CA GLU A 101 -6.32 3.76 -6.54
C GLU A 101 -7.27 4.07 -5.38
N ALA A 102 -7.75 3.06 -4.69
CA ALA A 102 -8.62 3.25 -3.54
C ALA A 102 -7.92 4.04 -2.42
N ALA A 103 -6.68 3.69 -2.12
CA ALA A 103 -5.90 4.37 -1.08
C ALA A 103 -5.57 5.82 -1.46
N LEU A 104 -5.13 6.05 -2.70
CA LEU A 104 -4.79 7.39 -3.18
C LEU A 104 -6.01 8.30 -3.30
N ASN A 105 -7.16 7.75 -3.66
CA ASN A 105 -8.41 8.53 -3.73
C ASN A 105 -8.90 8.94 -2.35
N ARG A 106 -8.56 8.19 -1.32
CA ARG A 106 -8.89 8.58 0.05
C ARG A 106 -7.93 9.63 0.59
N GLU A 107 -6.64 9.40 0.43
CA GLU A 107 -5.61 10.31 0.92
C GLU A 107 -4.39 10.24 0.01
N TRP A 108 -3.93 11.40 -0.45
CA TRP A 108 -2.78 11.45 -1.34
C TRP A 108 -1.49 11.09 -0.59
N HIS A 109 -0.68 10.21 -1.19
CA HIS A 109 0.57 9.77 -0.59
C HIS A 109 1.61 9.54 -1.70
N GLU A 110 2.74 10.22 -1.60
CA GLU A 110 3.79 10.17 -2.63
C GLU A 110 4.32 8.77 -2.89
N ASP A 111 4.53 7.98 -1.84
CA ASP A 111 5.06 6.62 -1.99
C ASP A 111 4.12 5.72 -2.78
N LEU A 112 2.82 5.87 -2.58
CA LEU A 112 1.83 5.10 -3.32
C LEU A 112 1.73 5.57 -4.77
N ALA A 113 1.88 6.86 -5.01
CA ALA A 113 1.94 7.40 -6.38
C ALA A 113 3.16 6.88 -7.13
N ALA A 114 4.30 6.79 -6.45
CA ALA A 114 5.52 6.21 -7.03
C ALA A 114 5.32 4.74 -7.38
N LEU A 115 4.74 3.97 -6.46
CA LEU A 115 4.47 2.55 -6.69
C LEU A 115 3.49 2.33 -7.85
N TYR A 116 2.50 3.22 -7.98
CA TYR A 116 1.55 3.17 -9.09
C TYR A 116 2.24 3.16 -10.45
N GLY A 117 3.33 3.91 -10.58
CA GLY A 117 4.14 3.95 -11.80
C GLY A 117 4.91 2.67 -12.08
N GLU A 118 5.11 1.81 -11.09
CA GLU A 118 5.83 0.56 -11.25
C GLU A 118 4.91 -0.59 -11.67
N VAL A 119 3.61 -0.46 -11.47
CA VAL A 119 2.64 -1.52 -11.78
C VAL A 119 2.41 -1.59 -13.28
N ARG A 120 2.39 -2.80 -13.83
CA ARG A 120 2.15 -3.05 -15.25
C ARG A 120 0.78 -3.72 -15.43
N GLY A 121 -0.28 -2.92 -15.35
CA GLY A 121 -1.65 -3.38 -15.50
C GLY A 121 -1.99 -3.77 -16.93
N SER A 122 -3.16 -4.38 -17.11
CA SER A 122 -3.63 -4.87 -18.42
C SER A 122 -4.05 -3.73 -19.36
N SER A 123 -4.35 -2.55 -18.83
CA SER A 123 -4.75 -1.39 -19.63
C SER A 123 -3.86 -0.18 -19.32
N PRO A 124 -2.71 -0.06 -19.98
CA PRO A 124 -1.80 1.07 -19.76
C PRO A 124 -2.44 2.44 -20.03
N ALA A 125 -3.29 2.53 -21.03
CA ALA A 125 -3.99 3.77 -21.35
C ALA A 125 -4.88 4.24 -20.20
N ARG A 126 -5.61 3.33 -19.58
CA ARG A 126 -6.47 3.62 -18.43
C ARG A 126 -5.63 4.06 -17.22
N GLN A 127 -4.48 3.44 -17.02
CA GLN A 127 -3.57 3.75 -15.94
C GLN A 127 -3.02 5.19 -16.09
N ILE A 128 -2.62 5.57 -17.30
CA ILE A 128 -2.18 6.93 -17.61
C ILE A 128 -3.33 7.92 -17.40
N GLU A 129 -4.53 7.61 -17.88
CA GLU A 129 -5.71 8.45 -17.72
C GLU A 129 -6.02 8.71 -16.24
N GLN A 130 -5.94 7.67 -15.41
CA GLN A 130 -6.16 7.82 -13.98
C GLN A 130 -5.10 8.73 -13.33
N ALA A 131 -3.83 8.55 -13.69
CA ALA A 131 -2.76 9.39 -13.19
C ALA A 131 -2.92 10.86 -13.64
N GLU A 132 -3.38 11.07 -14.86
CA GLU A 132 -3.67 12.41 -15.37
C GLU A 132 -4.83 13.08 -14.62
N LYS A 133 -5.83 12.30 -14.20
CA LYS A 133 -6.91 12.82 -13.34
C LYS A 133 -6.36 13.29 -12.00
N TRP A 134 -5.49 12.52 -11.39
CA TRP A 134 -4.84 12.94 -10.13
C TRP A 134 -4.01 14.21 -10.31
N LEU A 135 -3.41 14.38 -11.49
CA LEU A 135 -2.61 15.57 -11.78
C LEU A 135 -3.44 16.86 -11.73
N HIS A 136 -4.74 16.80 -12.08
CA HIS A 136 -5.62 17.95 -11.96
C HIS A 136 -5.76 18.43 -10.50
N ALA A 137 -5.75 17.49 -9.55
CA ALA A 137 -5.82 17.81 -8.12
C ALA A 137 -4.45 18.14 -7.53
N HIS A 138 -3.37 17.61 -8.14
CA HIS A 138 -2.00 17.74 -7.64
C HIS A 138 -1.05 18.19 -8.74
N PRO A 139 -1.29 19.38 -9.36
CA PRO A 139 -0.57 19.78 -10.58
C PRO A 139 0.91 20.08 -10.38
N ARG A 140 1.35 20.27 -9.14
CA ARG A 140 2.75 20.53 -8.82
C ARG A 140 3.41 19.42 -8.03
N ASP A 141 2.85 18.23 -8.07
CA ASP A 141 3.44 17.08 -7.42
C ASP A 141 4.52 16.46 -8.31
N ALA A 142 5.78 16.66 -7.93
CA ALA A 142 6.93 16.19 -8.72
C ALA A 142 6.93 14.67 -8.86
N GLN A 143 6.54 13.93 -7.81
CA GLN A 143 6.51 12.47 -7.87
C GLN A 143 5.43 11.97 -8.84
N LEU A 144 4.26 12.60 -8.84
CA LEU A 144 3.18 12.21 -9.76
C LEU A 144 3.58 12.47 -11.21
N LEU A 145 4.25 13.61 -11.48
CA LEU A 145 4.77 13.92 -12.82
C LEU A 145 5.81 12.89 -13.23
N LEU A 146 6.68 12.47 -12.33
CA LEU A 146 7.67 11.43 -12.61
C LEU A 146 6.99 10.08 -12.89
N THR A 147 5.96 9.74 -12.14
CA THR A 147 5.15 8.54 -12.36
C THR A 147 4.51 8.56 -13.75
N LEU A 148 3.95 9.71 -14.16
CA LEU A 148 3.37 9.88 -15.50
C LEU A 148 4.43 9.73 -16.58
N ALA A 149 5.61 10.31 -16.38
CA ALA A 149 6.73 10.15 -17.31
C ALA A 149 7.09 8.67 -17.48
N GLN A 150 7.15 7.94 -16.38
CA GLN A 150 7.45 6.51 -16.40
C GLN A 150 6.38 5.69 -17.13
N LEU A 151 5.11 5.94 -16.84
CA LEU A 151 3.99 5.26 -17.51
C LEU A 151 3.97 5.53 -19.01
N CYS A 152 4.20 6.79 -19.41
CA CYS A 152 4.26 7.16 -20.81
C CYS A 152 5.47 6.54 -21.52
N SER A 153 6.62 6.46 -20.85
CA SER A 153 7.83 5.82 -21.41
C SER A 153 7.60 4.35 -21.74
N VAL A 154 6.94 3.63 -20.82
CA VAL A 154 6.62 2.21 -21.03
C VAL A 154 5.76 2.01 -22.27
N GLN A 155 4.89 2.98 -22.57
CA GLN A 155 4.03 2.96 -23.75
C GLN A 155 4.67 3.65 -24.98
N GLU A 156 5.94 3.99 -24.88
CA GLU A 156 6.70 4.64 -25.96
C GLU A 156 6.09 5.99 -26.40
N LEU A 157 5.37 6.64 -25.48
CA LEU A 157 4.86 7.99 -25.70
C LEU A 157 5.92 9.00 -25.31
N TRP A 158 6.99 9.06 -26.11
CA TRP A 158 8.22 9.77 -25.77
C TRP A 158 8.04 11.27 -25.57
N GLY A 159 7.19 11.91 -26.38
CA GLY A 159 6.92 13.34 -26.24
C GLY A 159 6.24 13.67 -24.92
N LYS A 160 5.21 12.91 -24.56
CA LYS A 160 4.53 13.08 -23.26
C LYS A 160 5.47 12.76 -22.09
N ALA A 161 6.23 11.67 -22.23
CA ALA A 161 7.18 11.27 -21.18
C ALA A 161 8.19 12.36 -20.91
N GLN A 162 8.74 12.95 -21.96
CA GLN A 162 9.71 14.05 -21.83
C GLN A 162 9.08 15.27 -21.18
N SER A 163 7.88 15.66 -21.60
CA SER A 163 7.17 16.81 -21.04
C SER A 163 6.92 16.65 -19.55
N TYR A 164 6.45 15.48 -19.12
CA TYR A 164 6.21 15.20 -17.70
C TYR A 164 7.51 15.18 -16.91
N LEU A 165 8.56 14.59 -17.45
CA LEU A 165 9.87 14.54 -16.80
C LEU A 165 10.44 15.94 -16.59
N GLU A 166 10.39 16.78 -17.62
CA GLU A 166 10.86 18.18 -17.54
C GLU A 166 10.05 18.96 -16.49
N ALA A 167 8.73 18.77 -16.47
CA ALA A 167 7.86 19.41 -15.47
C ALA A 167 8.22 18.97 -14.05
N SER A 168 8.49 17.68 -13.85
CA SER A 168 8.91 17.14 -12.56
C SER A 168 10.24 17.76 -12.10
N LEU A 169 11.23 17.80 -13.00
CA LEU A 169 12.55 18.35 -12.68
C LEU A 169 12.51 19.86 -12.41
N ALA A 170 11.59 20.58 -13.02
CA ALA A 170 11.41 22.00 -12.77
C ALA A 170 10.90 22.28 -11.35
N ILE A 171 10.11 21.35 -10.79
CA ILE A 171 9.56 21.48 -9.44
C ILE A 171 10.55 21.00 -8.38
N ALA A 172 11.17 19.84 -8.61
CA ALA A 172 12.09 19.21 -7.67
C ALA A 172 13.34 18.74 -8.42
N PRO A 173 14.30 19.63 -8.65
CA PRO A 173 15.56 19.26 -9.31
C PRO A 173 16.30 18.25 -8.45
N SER A 174 16.79 17.19 -9.07
CA SER A 174 17.56 16.15 -8.38
C SER A 174 19.03 16.51 -8.22
#